data_70178ab3a4ecba60f5ed0fde1a0b248a
#
_entry.id   70178ab3a4ecba60f5ed0fde1a0b248a
#
_cell.length_a   1.000
_cell.length_b   1.000
_cell.length_c   1.000
_cell.angle_alpha   90.00
_cell.angle_beta   90.00
_cell.angle_gamma   90.00
#
_symmetry.space_group_name_H-M   'P 1'
#
loop_
_entity.id
_entity.type
_entity.pdbx_description
1 polymer ?
#
loop_
_entity_poly.entity_id
_entity_poly.type
_entity_poly.pdbx_seq_one_letter_code
_entity_poly.pdbx_strand_id
1 'polypeptide(L)'
;VRIGLIQQNYLVGDLSGNREKIFRAVAEAPAGVDLFVTSELALQGYPPRDLLLYHRFVERSLEAVETLAQKLTGFAPLLLGGVEFGSAPKRLHNCAFLLHQGKVVQRFRKTLLPNYDIFDERRYFEPGQGAQSFLLDGQKIGVTICEDVWAGSPEVPFYDLNPVGELRGVDLMVNLSASPFVRGKQAKREMVLGDAARALGVPTFYANQVGGTDHLVFDGSSFALDGTGALLGRAKAFAEDLLVVDPDLAPQRIEPKLGSEEEVWRALVLGVKDYAAKCGFKTAVLGLSGGIDSALTAVIAAQALGADQVTGLLLPSPYSSPGSVADSLALAQAYGIKTTTLPIGPMMVAMDLALAPSFEGLPNDVTEENLQARIRGNLLMAFSNKFGSLLLTTGNKSELSVGYCTLYGDMSGGLAVISDLYKTEVYRLCHWLNQTQGGKIPEAILTKAPSAELRPGQTDQDSLPDYDTLDAVLHHLIEERKSAAETAAQGFDLPLVERINQLLSRAEFKRQQAAPGIKVSTQAFGGGWRMPIAASKTLF
;
A
#
# COMPACT_ATOMS: atom_id res chain seq x y z
N VAL A 1 17.40 4.68 29.97
CA VAL A 1 16.03 5.09 29.58
C VAL A 1 15.40 3.99 28.74
N ARG A 2 14.33 3.40 29.23
CA ARG A 2 13.59 2.31 28.59
C ARG A 2 12.48 2.88 27.69
N ILE A 3 12.52 2.56 26.39
CA ILE A 3 11.65 3.17 25.38
C ILE A 3 10.53 2.22 24.97
N GLY A 4 9.28 2.70 24.94
CA GLY A 4 8.10 2.02 24.41
C GLY A 4 7.72 2.57 23.04
N LEU A 5 7.89 1.79 21.96
CA LEU A 5 7.50 2.12 20.60
C LEU A 5 6.06 1.67 20.36
N ILE A 6 5.15 2.63 20.20
CA ILE A 6 3.71 2.40 19.98
C ILE A 6 3.46 2.25 18.49
N GLN A 7 3.15 1.04 18.05
CA GLN A 7 2.85 0.67 16.67
C GLN A 7 1.36 0.37 16.53
N GLN A 8 0.60 1.30 15.95
CA GLN A 8 -0.86 1.17 15.86
C GLN A 8 -1.41 1.47 14.48
N ASN A 9 -2.63 0.95 14.25
CA ASN A 9 -3.42 1.15 13.05
C ASN A 9 -4.40 2.31 13.28
N TYR A 10 -4.02 3.49 12.82
CA TYR A 10 -4.80 4.71 12.96
C TYR A 10 -5.84 4.85 11.84
N LEU A 11 -6.97 5.48 12.16
CA LEU A 11 -7.97 5.91 11.19
C LEU A 11 -7.77 7.39 10.87
N VAL A 12 -7.52 7.70 9.61
CA VAL A 12 -7.34 9.09 9.17
C VAL A 12 -8.56 9.94 9.52
N GLY A 13 -8.33 11.05 10.21
CA GLY A 13 -9.36 12.00 10.61
C GLY A 13 -10.10 11.67 11.92
N ASP A 14 -9.96 10.46 12.47
CA ASP A 14 -10.56 10.09 13.75
C ASP A 14 -9.69 10.50 14.94
N LEU A 15 -9.65 11.80 15.22
CA LEU A 15 -8.86 12.35 16.31
C LEU A 15 -9.21 11.76 17.69
N SER A 16 -10.48 11.45 17.92
CA SER A 16 -10.93 10.90 19.21
C SER A 16 -10.57 9.43 19.38
N GLY A 17 -10.79 8.62 18.35
CA GLY A 17 -10.43 7.19 18.36
C GLY A 17 -8.94 6.97 18.41
N ASN A 18 -8.16 7.72 17.60
CA ASN A 18 -6.70 7.63 17.61
C ASN A 18 -6.12 8.06 18.98
N ARG A 19 -6.61 9.15 19.55
CA ARG A 19 -6.24 9.58 20.91
C ARG A 19 -6.50 8.49 21.95
N GLU A 20 -7.66 7.86 21.91
CA GLU A 20 -8.01 6.81 22.85
C GLU A 20 -7.14 5.56 22.68
N LYS A 21 -6.83 5.17 21.45
CA LYS A 21 -5.88 4.08 21.16
C LYS A 21 -4.51 4.36 21.75
N ILE A 22 -3.99 5.56 21.55
CA ILE A 22 -2.68 5.97 22.09
C ILE A 22 -2.71 5.95 23.61
N PHE A 23 -3.75 6.51 24.22
CA PHE A 23 -3.90 6.49 25.68
C PHE A 23 -3.91 5.06 26.24
N ARG A 24 -4.67 4.15 25.64
CA ARG A 24 -4.70 2.74 26.07
C ARG A 24 -3.34 2.07 25.96
N ALA A 25 -2.61 2.30 24.86
CA ALA A 25 -1.29 1.72 24.67
C ALA A 25 -0.31 2.15 25.78
N VAL A 26 -0.40 3.40 26.25
CA VAL A 26 0.38 3.89 27.40
C VAL A 26 -0.13 3.30 28.72
N ALA A 27 -1.45 3.32 28.95
CA ALA A 27 -2.05 2.90 30.20
C ALA A 27 -1.94 1.39 30.46
N GLU A 28 -1.93 0.57 29.42
CA GLU A 28 -1.84 -0.90 29.49
C GLU A 28 -0.38 -1.40 29.33
N ALA A 29 0.57 -0.49 29.18
CA ALA A 29 1.98 -0.84 29.02
C ALA A 29 2.56 -1.48 30.29
N PRO A 30 3.58 -2.34 30.15
CA PRO A 30 4.30 -2.86 31.30
C PRO A 30 4.96 -1.72 32.09
N ALA A 31 5.08 -1.88 33.40
CA ALA A 31 5.73 -0.92 34.26
C ALA A 31 7.21 -0.71 33.89
N GLY A 32 7.73 0.50 34.18
CA GLY A 32 9.14 0.85 33.98
C GLY A 32 9.48 1.27 32.55
N VAL A 33 8.52 1.72 31.76
CA VAL A 33 8.79 2.48 30.52
C VAL A 33 9.02 3.93 30.91
N ASP A 34 10.12 4.53 30.45
CA ASP A 34 10.50 5.89 30.78
C ASP A 34 10.06 6.91 29.71
N LEU A 35 9.90 6.47 28.46
CA LEU A 35 9.41 7.29 27.36
C LEU A 35 8.62 6.44 26.35
N PHE A 36 7.45 6.92 25.96
CA PHE A 36 6.68 6.36 24.85
C PHE A 36 6.90 7.18 23.57
N VAL A 37 6.88 6.49 22.42
CA VAL A 37 7.04 7.11 21.10
C VAL A 37 5.99 6.55 20.15
N THR A 38 5.18 7.44 19.56
CA THR A 38 4.23 7.05 18.48
C THR A 38 4.88 7.18 17.10
N SER A 39 4.15 6.75 16.07
CA SER A 39 4.50 7.05 14.68
C SER A 39 4.27 8.54 14.35
N GLU A 40 4.77 8.95 13.17
CA GLU A 40 4.52 10.26 12.56
C GLU A 40 3.03 10.49 12.34
N LEU A 41 2.52 11.72 12.62
CA LEU A 41 1.12 12.12 12.48
C LEU A 41 0.11 11.11 13.08
N ALA A 42 0.49 10.41 14.13
CA ALA A 42 -0.30 9.34 14.74
C ALA A 42 -1.71 9.80 15.16
N LEU A 43 -1.83 11.03 15.65
CA LEU A 43 -3.11 11.57 16.10
C LEU A 43 -4.09 11.78 14.93
N GLN A 44 -3.61 12.29 13.79
CA GLN A 44 -4.42 12.53 12.59
C GLN A 44 -4.63 11.26 11.75
N GLY A 45 -3.75 10.26 11.91
CA GLY A 45 -3.56 9.17 10.96
C GLY A 45 -2.85 9.64 9.68
N TYR A 46 -1.92 8.82 9.15
CA TYR A 46 -1.14 9.16 7.95
C TYR A 46 -1.65 8.41 6.72
N PRO A 47 -1.79 9.08 5.56
CA PRO A 47 -1.62 10.52 5.30
C PRO A 47 -2.95 11.28 5.41
N PRO A 48 -3.02 12.37 6.16
CA PRO A 48 -4.25 13.15 6.33
C PRO A 48 -4.62 14.01 5.11
N ARG A 49 -3.69 14.21 4.18
CA ARG A 49 -3.90 14.93 2.90
C ARG A 49 -4.66 16.26 3.07
N ASP A 50 -5.62 16.55 2.19
CA ASP A 50 -6.37 17.82 2.15
C ASP A 50 -7.26 18.08 3.39
N LEU A 51 -7.41 17.13 4.32
CA LEU A 51 -7.98 17.42 5.63
C LEU A 51 -7.18 18.51 6.37
N LEU A 52 -5.87 18.60 6.12
CA LEU A 52 -4.99 19.62 6.66
C LEU A 52 -5.28 21.05 6.15
N LEU A 53 -5.99 21.20 5.06
CA LEU A 53 -6.42 22.50 4.52
C LEU A 53 -7.62 23.08 5.28
N TYR A 54 -8.31 22.26 6.08
CA TYR A 54 -9.41 22.72 6.92
C TYR A 54 -8.89 23.22 8.26
N HIS A 55 -8.90 24.54 8.48
CA HIS A 55 -8.41 25.17 9.69
C HIS A 55 -9.00 24.54 10.96
N ARG A 56 -10.31 24.30 10.97
CA ARG A 56 -10.99 23.67 12.12
C ARG A 56 -10.51 22.23 12.41
N PHE A 57 -10.08 21.49 11.41
CA PHE A 57 -9.49 20.17 11.63
C PHE A 57 -8.16 20.27 12.40
N VAL A 58 -7.33 21.23 12.04
CA VAL A 58 -6.04 21.48 12.72
C VAL A 58 -6.26 21.99 14.15
N GLU A 59 -7.22 22.92 14.36
CA GLU A 59 -7.60 23.37 15.71
C GLU A 59 -8.04 22.19 16.60
N ARG A 60 -8.95 21.36 16.11
CA ARG A 60 -9.40 20.15 16.83
C ARG A 60 -8.26 19.15 17.07
N SER A 61 -7.29 19.08 16.18
CA SER A 61 -6.09 18.26 16.38
C SER A 61 -5.28 18.77 17.58
N LEU A 62 -5.10 20.07 17.70
CA LEU A 62 -4.40 20.67 18.84
C LEU A 62 -5.20 20.52 20.15
N GLU A 63 -6.52 20.72 20.11
CA GLU A 63 -7.41 20.44 21.26
C GLU A 63 -7.27 18.98 21.74
N ALA A 64 -7.13 18.04 20.80
CA ALA A 64 -6.94 16.61 21.10
C ALA A 64 -5.57 16.31 21.70
N VAL A 65 -4.50 17.02 21.26
CA VAL A 65 -3.16 16.93 21.86
C VAL A 65 -3.20 17.36 23.33
N GLU A 66 -3.80 18.53 23.62
CA GLU A 66 -3.92 19.05 25.01
C GLU A 66 -4.76 18.08 25.88
N THR A 67 -5.85 17.56 25.33
CA THR A 67 -6.69 16.58 26.03
C THR A 67 -5.90 15.31 26.36
N LEU A 68 -5.09 14.80 25.42
CA LEU A 68 -4.26 13.64 25.67
C LEU A 68 -3.18 13.93 26.71
N ALA A 69 -2.54 15.08 26.63
CA ALA A 69 -1.54 15.50 27.63
C ALA A 69 -2.12 15.45 29.04
N GLN A 70 -3.32 16.03 29.23
CA GLN A 70 -4.03 16.02 30.52
C GLN A 70 -4.36 14.60 31.00
N LYS A 71 -4.85 13.73 30.12
CA LYS A 71 -5.14 12.32 30.43
C LYS A 71 -3.90 11.54 30.86
N LEU A 72 -2.73 11.90 30.33
CA LEU A 72 -1.45 11.26 30.63
C LEU A 72 -0.77 11.82 31.89
N THR A 73 -1.44 12.63 32.69
CA THR A 73 -0.91 13.08 33.99
C THR A 73 -0.60 11.87 34.87
N GLY A 74 0.66 11.78 35.37
CA GLY A 74 1.14 10.65 36.18
C GLY A 74 1.67 9.44 35.39
N PHE A 75 1.62 9.47 34.07
CA PHE A 75 2.30 8.50 33.21
C PHE A 75 3.66 9.00 32.76
N ALA A 76 4.49 8.10 32.22
CA ALA A 76 5.74 8.44 31.56
C ALA A 76 5.50 9.41 30.38
N PRO A 77 6.49 10.24 30.01
CA PRO A 77 6.40 11.12 28.85
C PRO A 77 6.05 10.39 27.56
N LEU A 78 5.37 11.09 26.66
CA LEU A 78 5.01 10.60 25.33
C LEU A 78 5.51 11.58 24.26
N LEU A 79 6.26 11.07 23.26
CA LEU A 79 6.47 11.73 21.98
C LEU A 79 5.34 11.37 21.03
N LEU A 80 4.47 12.34 20.74
CA LEU A 80 3.27 12.20 19.93
C LEU A 80 3.46 12.85 18.56
N GLY A 81 3.38 12.07 17.49
CA GLY A 81 3.33 12.62 16.11
C GLY A 81 2.03 13.36 15.84
N GLY A 82 2.14 14.59 15.30
CA GLY A 82 0.98 15.44 15.04
C GLY A 82 1.29 16.66 14.17
N VAL A 83 0.36 17.60 14.13
CA VAL A 83 0.42 18.82 13.31
C VAL A 83 0.24 20.07 14.15
N GLU A 84 0.99 21.15 13.83
CA GLU A 84 0.78 22.48 14.40
C GLU A 84 0.69 23.56 13.32
N PHE A 85 0.15 24.74 13.67
CA PHE A 85 0.16 25.89 12.77
C PHE A 85 1.57 26.44 12.58
N GLY A 86 1.90 26.77 11.33
CA GLY A 86 3.15 27.42 10.93
C GLY A 86 3.08 28.95 11.01
N SER A 87 4.05 29.58 10.35
CA SER A 87 4.20 31.03 10.37
C SER A 87 3.16 31.81 9.56
N ALA A 88 2.46 31.14 8.63
CA ALA A 88 1.41 31.71 7.80
C ALA A 88 0.09 30.96 7.97
N PRO A 89 -1.08 31.62 7.76
CA PRO A 89 -2.40 31.02 8.05
C PRO A 89 -2.74 29.72 7.34
N LYS A 90 -2.03 29.40 6.25
CA LYS A 90 -2.23 28.17 5.46
C LYS A 90 -1.03 27.22 5.50
N ARG A 91 -0.06 27.47 6.35
CA ARG A 91 1.11 26.64 6.49
C ARG A 91 1.11 25.93 7.83
N LEU A 92 1.56 24.70 7.81
CA LEU A 92 1.58 23.81 8.97
C LEU A 92 3.00 23.28 9.17
N HIS A 93 3.27 22.71 10.33
CA HIS A 93 4.41 21.86 10.56
C HIS A 93 3.96 20.44 10.89
N ASN A 94 4.57 19.45 10.27
CA ASN A 94 4.57 18.08 10.73
C ASN A 94 5.52 18.02 11.93
N CYS A 95 5.03 17.61 13.09
CA CYS A 95 5.81 17.71 14.32
C CYS A 95 5.57 16.55 15.29
N ALA A 96 6.50 16.41 16.24
CA ALA A 96 6.33 15.60 17.42
C ALA A 96 6.14 16.50 18.64
N PHE A 97 5.15 16.20 19.47
CA PHE A 97 4.88 16.87 20.74
C PHE A 97 5.42 16.02 21.89
N LEU A 98 6.24 16.59 22.75
CA LEU A 98 6.61 15.96 24.02
C LEU A 98 5.53 16.30 25.05
N LEU A 99 4.74 15.30 25.42
CA LEU A 99 3.70 15.40 26.44
C LEU A 99 4.27 14.88 27.76
N HIS A 100 4.22 15.70 28.81
CA HIS A 100 4.68 15.32 30.13
C HIS A 100 3.90 16.07 31.21
N GLN A 101 3.52 15.38 32.28
CA GLN A 101 2.80 15.92 33.44
C GLN A 101 1.61 16.82 33.09
N GLY A 102 0.78 16.35 32.16
CA GLY A 102 -0.44 17.03 31.75
C GLY A 102 -0.26 18.18 30.75
N LYS A 103 0.92 18.39 30.20
CA LYS A 103 1.26 19.53 29.33
C LYS A 103 2.06 19.11 28.11
N VAL A 104 1.99 19.93 27.06
CA VAL A 104 2.95 19.94 25.96
C VAL A 104 4.18 20.72 26.39
N VAL A 105 5.30 20.05 26.64
CA VAL A 105 6.51 20.69 27.15
C VAL A 105 7.48 21.12 26.06
N GLN A 106 7.48 20.43 24.90
CA GLN A 106 8.33 20.79 23.76
C GLN A 106 7.72 20.31 22.45
N ARG A 107 8.11 20.94 21.33
CA ARG A 107 7.70 20.58 19.97
C ARG A 107 8.93 20.41 19.08
N PHE A 108 8.93 19.41 18.25
CA PHE A 108 10.00 19.08 17.30
C PHE A 108 9.40 19.06 15.89
N ARG A 109 9.95 19.81 14.96
CA ARG A 109 9.43 19.98 13.62
C ARG A 109 10.22 19.17 12.62
N LYS A 110 9.52 18.45 11.75
CA LYS A 110 10.13 17.72 10.64
C LYS A 110 10.89 18.68 9.73
N THR A 111 12.15 18.36 9.44
CA THR A 111 13.03 19.20 8.61
C THR A 111 12.92 18.84 7.13
N LEU A 112 12.98 17.55 6.79
CA LEU A 112 12.96 17.07 5.41
C LEU A 112 11.55 16.69 5.02
N LEU A 113 11.01 17.36 3.99
CA LEU A 113 9.66 17.17 3.50
C LEU A 113 9.71 16.45 2.15
N PRO A 114 9.38 15.15 2.08
CA PRO A 114 9.38 14.39 0.83
C PRO A 114 8.30 14.90 -0.14
N ASN A 115 8.67 14.98 -1.42
CA ASN A 115 7.79 15.40 -2.51
C ASN A 115 8.07 14.57 -3.76
N TYR A 116 8.09 13.26 -3.60
CA TYR A 116 8.34 12.25 -4.63
C TYR A 116 7.45 11.02 -4.39
N ASP A 117 7.28 10.17 -5.40
CA ASP A 117 6.40 9.01 -5.39
C ASP A 117 5.00 9.41 -4.87
N ILE A 118 4.57 8.83 -3.76
CA ILE A 118 3.27 9.08 -3.14
C ILE A 118 3.26 10.30 -2.20
N PHE A 119 4.42 10.85 -1.90
CA PHE A 119 4.56 11.96 -0.97
C PHE A 119 4.32 13.31 -1.65
N ASP A 120 3.64 14.20 -0.93
CA ASP A 120 3.36 15.58 -1.35
C ASP A 120 3.35 16.51 -0.12
N GLU A 121 4.35 16.35 0.76
CA GLU A 121 4.33 17.03 2.06
C GLU A 121 4.55 18.55 1.95
N ARG A 122 5.29 19.01 0.93
CA ARG A 122 5.50 20.46 0.70
C ARG A 122 4.20 21.20 0.34
N ARG A 123 3.14 20.49 -0.03
CA ARG A 123 1.82 21.06 -0.26
C ARG A 123 1.19 21.58 1.04
N TYR A 124 1.53 20.98 2.17
CA TYR A 124 0.88 21.24 3.46
C TYR A 124 1.83 21.85 4.49
N PHE A 125 3.10 21.46 4.48
CA PHE A 125 4.03 21.72 5.56
C PHE A 125 5.15 22.68 5.19
N GLU A 126 5.58 23.46 6.20
CA GLU A 126 6.85 24.18 6.22
C GLU A 126 7.92 23.30 6.87
N PRO A 127 9.19 23.34 6.39
CA PRO A 127 10.28 22.61 7.03
C PRO A 127 10.60 23.16 8.43
N GLY A 128 11.07 22.28 9.30
CA GLY A 128 11.74 22.64 10.54
C GLY A 128 13.13 23.27 10.28
N GLN A 129 13.79 23.71 11.34
CA GLN A 129 15.12 24.35 11.29
C GLN A 129 16.24 23.39 11.74
N GLY A 130 16.11 22.11 11.46
CA GLY A 130 17.05 21.07 11.87
C GLY A 130 16.52 20.18 12.99
N ALA A 131 17.26 19.12 13.29
CA ALA A 131 16.91 18.18 14.35
C ALA A 131 17.16 18.79 15.72
N GLN A 132 16.30 18.43 16.67
CA GLN A 132 16.34 18.95 18.03
C GLN A 132 16.43 17.81 19.05
N SER A 133 16.72 18.15 20.30
CA SER A 133 16.82 17.21 21.40
C SER A 133 16.16 17.76 22.67
N PHE A 134 15.91 16.88 23.64
CA PHE A 134 15.45 17.22 24.98
C PHE A 134 16.18 16.38 26.02
N LEU A 135 16.07 16.79 27.28
CA LEU A 135 16.64 16.03 28.41
C LEU A 135 15.53 15.24 29.12
N LEU A 136 15.79 13.97 29.39
CA LEU A 136 14.97 13.08 30.22
C LEU A 136 15.89 12.28 31.14
N ASP A 137 15.69 12.42 32.45
CA ASP A 137 16.49 11.72 33.48
C ASP A 137 18.02 11.82 33.28
N GLY A 138 18.47 13.01 32.84
CA GLY A 138 19.88 13.30 32.60
C GLY A 138 20.40 12.84 31.24
N GLN A 139 19.64 12.10 30.46
CA GLN A 139 20.01 11.70 29.10
C GLN A 139 19.46 12.68 28.07
N LYS A 140 20.28 13.02 27.07
CA LYS A 140 19.91 13.89 25.96
C LYS A 140 19.38 13.06 24.79
N ILE A 141 18.10 13.19 24.49
CA ILE A 141 17.38 12.42 23.48
C ILE A 141 17.21 13.24 22.21
N GLY A 142 17.79 12.78 21.10
CA GLY A 142 17.60 13.36 19.77
C GLY A 142 16.28 12.91 19.16
N VAL A 143 15.56 13.83 18.49
CA VAL A 143 14.28 13.57 17.84
C VAL A 143 14.38 13.86 16.35
N THR A 144 13.99 12.90 15.53
CA THR A 144 13.85 12.99 14.08
C THR A 144 12.47 12.48 13.66
N ILE A 145 11.99 12.96 12.51
CA ILE A 145 10.68 12.54 11.98
C ILE A 145 10.87 12.01 10.57
N CYS A 146 10.60 10.73 10.40
CA CYS A 146 10.53 9.99 9.14
C CYS A 146 11.70 10.29 8.19
N GLU A 147 11.48 11.16 7.22
CA GLU A 147 12.44 11.53 6.16
C GLU A 147 13.76 12.11 6.70
N ASP A 148 13.77 12.68 7.90
CA ASP A 148 14.97 13.31 8.49
C ASP A 148 16.18 12.36 8.60
N VAL A 149 15.95 11.03 8.67
CA VAL A 149 17.03 10.02 8.72
C VAL A 149 17.51 9.55 7.34
N TRP A 150 16.83 9.96 6.26
CA TRP A 150 17.17 9.52 4.90
C TRP A 150 18.18 10.43 4.19
N ALA A 151 18.54 11.57 4.77
CA ALA A 151 19.54 12.47 4.21
C ALA A 151 20.88 11.75 4.00
N GLY A 152 21.41 11.85 2.77
CA GLY A 152 22.65 11.17 2.38
C GLY A 152 22.47 9.71 1.95
N SER A 153 21.24 9.18 1.97
CA SER A 153 20.94 7.91 1.34
C SER A 153 21.06 8.03 -0.19
N PRO A 154 21.63 7.03 -0.89
CA PRO A 154 21.67 7.04 -2.34
C PRO A 154 20.30 7.17 -3.03
N GLU A 155 19.24 6.78 -2.33
CA GLU A 155 17.86 6.81 -2.84
C GLU A 155 17.25 8.22 -2.81
N VAL A 156 17.75 9.12 -1.96
CA VAL A 156 17.28 10.51 -1.82
C VAL A 156 18.47 11.48 -1.79
N PRO A 157 19.25 11.56 -2.87
CA PRO A 157 20.51 12.33 -2.89
C PRO A 157 20.32 13.86 -2.96
N PHE A 158 19.08 14.34 -2.94
CA PHE A 158 18.73 15.74 -3.24
C PHE A 158 18.52 16.62 -2.00
N TYR A 159 18.88 16.15 -0.80
CA TYR A 159 18.81 16.97 0.40
C TYR A 159 20.17 17.58 0.73
N ASP A 160 20.22 18.91 0.84
CA ASP A 160 21.41 19.66 1.25
C ASP A 160 21.63 19.66 2.78
N LEU A 161 20.58 19.35 3.55
CA LEU A 161 20.60 19.30 5.01
C LEU A 161 20.67 17.86 5.50
N ASN A 162 21.44 17.62 6.56
CA ASN A 162 21.48 16.32 7.25
C ASN A 162 21.08 16.51 8.72
N PRO A 163 19.79 16.37 9.06
CA PRO A 163 19.31 16.56 10.43
C PRO A 163 19.98 15.63 11.45
N VAL A 164 20.30 14.39 11.07
CA VAL A 164 21.03 13.44 11.96
C VAL A 164 22.41 13.99 12.34
N GLY A 165 23.11 14.62 11.40
CA GLY A 165 24.43 15.20 11.65
C GLY A 165 24.43 16.35 12.66
N GLU A 166 23.27 16.98 12.90
CA GLU A 166 23.09 18.07 13.89
C GLU A 166 22.89 17.52 15.32
N LEU A 167 22.54 16.23 15.49
CA LEU A 167 22.28 15.59 16.80
C LEU A 167 23.56 15.16 17.54
N ARG A 168 24.66 15.87 17.35
CA ARG A 168 25.90 15.54 18.05
C ARG A 168 25.77 15.67 19.57
N GLY A 169 26.33 14.70 20.29
CA GLY A 169 26.34 14.67 21.75
C GLY A 169 24.97 14.37 22.37
N VAL A 170 24.09 13.67 21.64
CA VAL A 170 22.92 13.00 22.23
C VAL A 170 23.33 11.63 22.79
N ASP A 171 22.56 11.10 23.75
CA ASP A 171 22.79 9.79 24.34
C ASP A 171 21.98 8.68 23.65
N LEU A 172 20.88 9.05 23.01
CA LEU A 172 20.07 8.19 22.13
C LEU A 172 19.28 9.02 21.12
N MET A 173 18.78 8.37 20.05
CA MET A 173 17.94 9.01 19.03
C MET A 173 16.63 8.24 18.86
N VAL A 174 15.51 8.96 18.71
CA VAL A 174 14.21 8.41 18.32
C VAL A 174 13.76 8.99 16.99
N ASN A 175 13.13 8.15 16.17
CA ASN A 175 12.53 8.51 14.89
C ASN A 175 11.05 8.11 14.86
N LEU A 176 10.18 9.08 14.62
CA LEU A 176 8.75 8.88 14.43
C LEU A 176 8.47 8.77 12.94
N SER A 177 7.98 7.63 12.47
CA SER A 177 7.74 7.38 11.03
C SER A 177 6.34 6.91 10.71
N ALA A 178 5.89 7.26 9.51
CA ALA A 178 4.79 6.63 8.80
C ALA A 178 5.27 6.23 7.39
N SER A 179 6.18 5.26 7.36
CA SER A 179 6.86 4.80 6.16
C SER A 179 6.05 3.69 5.51
N PRO A 180 5.48 3.92 4.29
CA PRO A 180 4.67 2.93 3.60
C PRO A 180 5.48 1.69 3.22
N PHE A 181 4.77 0.56 3.21
CA PHE A 181 5.31 -0.71 2.77
C PHE A 181 5.68 -0.68 1.28
N VAL A 182 6.82 -1.24 0.99
CA VAL A 182 7.25 -1.72 -0.31
C VAL A 182 8.04 -2.99 -0.03
N ARG A 183 7.95 -3.98 -0.90
CA ARG A 183 8.69 -5.25 -0.77
C ARG A 183 10.17 -5.00 -0.44
N GLY A 184 10.66 -5.65 0.63
CA GLY A 184 12.06 -5.54 1.08
C GLY A 184 12.43 -4.23 1.79
N LYS A 185 11.51 -3.29 1.97
CA LYS A 185 11.81 -1.95 2.55
C LYS A 185 12.27 -2.02 4.01
N GLN A 186 11.87 -3.06 4.77
CA GLN A 186 12.32 -3.22 6.16
C GLN A 186 13.84 -3.32 6.28
N ALA A 187 14.48 -4.08 5.39
CA ALA A 187 15.94 -4.17 5.37
C ALA A 187 16.61 -2.82 5.10
N LYS A 188 16.03 -2.01 4.22
CA LYS A 188 16.52 -0.65 3.92
C LYS A 188 16.37 0.30 5.11
N ARG A 189 15.24 0.24 5.83
CA ARG A 189 15.02 1.05 7.05
C ARG A 189 16.05 0.71 8.12
N GLU A 190 16.29 -0.59 8.36
CA GLU A 190 17.31 -1.05 9.31
C GLU A 190 18.72 -0.60 8.90
N MET A 191 19.04 -0.61 7.60
CA MET A 191 20.32 -0.14 7.08
C MET A 191 20.49 1.37 7.31
N VAL A 192 19.53 2.19 6.88
CA VAL A 192 19.58 3.68 7.00
C VAL A 192 19.67 4.11 8.45
N LEU A 193 18.87 3.50 9.33
CA LEU A 193 18.93 3.81 10.77
C LEU A 193 20.22 3.28 11.41
N GLY A 194 20.75 2.15 10.92
CA GLY A 194 22.04 1.61 11.33
C GLY A 194 23.20 2.54 10.97
N ASP A 195 23.15 3.19 9.80
CA ASP A 195 24.12 4.22 9.43
C ASP A 195 24.04 5.44 10.36
N ALA A 196 22.82 5.88 10.70
CA ALA A 196 22.61 6.95 11.68
C ALA A 196 23.13 6.57 13.07
N ALA A 197 22.83 5.36 13.55
CA ALA A 197 23.32 4.85 14.84
C ALA A 197 24.85 4.84 14.90
N ARG A 198 25.50 4.32 13.86
CA ARG A 198 26.98 4.31 13.75
C ARG A 198 27.58 5.70 13.68
N ALA A 199 26.94 6.61 12.93
CA ALA A 199 27.42 7.99 12.78
C ALA A 199 27.36 8.78 14.09
N LEU A 200 26.34 8.53 14.91
CA LEU A 200 26.18 9.17 16.23
C LEU A 200 26.88 8.38 17.35
N GLY A 201 27.11 7.07 17.19
CA GLY A 201 27.64 6.19 18.21
C GLY A 201 26.66 5.89 19.34
N VAL A 202 25.33 5.99 19.09
CA VAL A 202 24.29 5.89 20.14
C VAL A 202 23.15 4.97 19.71
N PRO A 203 22.40 4.38 20.67
CA PRO A 203 21.18 3.63 20.37
C PRO A 203 20.15 4.46 19.60
N THR A 204 19.47 3.82 18.64
CA THR A 204 18.43 4.46 17.82
C THR A 204 17.14 3.65 17.85
N PHE A 205 16.01 4.35 17.88
CA PHE A 205 14.68 3.78 18.00
C PHE A 205 13.79 4.29 16.87
N TYR A 206 13.10 3.37 16.19
CA TYR A 206 12.26 3.65 15.04
C TYR A 206 10.82 3.21 15.32
N ALA A 207 9.91 4.17 15.48
CA ALA A 207 8.48 3.92 15.62
C ALA A 207 7.79 4.08 14.26
N ASN A 208 7.15 3.04 13.75
CA ASN A 208 6.38 3.07 12.50
C ASN A 208 4.91 2.74 12.75
N GLN A 209 4.00 3.30 11.92
CA GLN A 209 2.60 2.89 12.00
C GLN A 209 2.38 1.56 11.27
N VAL A 210 1.24 0.91 11.55
CA VAL A 210 0.75 -0.28 10.85
C VAL A 210 -0.65 0.00 10.29
N GLY A 211 -1.07 -0.76 9.27
CA GLY A 211 -2.43 -0.71 8.72
C GLY A 211 -2.51 -0.26 7.28
N GLY A 212 -3.68 -0.46 6.68
CA GLY A 212 -4.03 0.01 5.33
C GLY A 212 -4.73 1.37 5.36
N THR A 213 -4.39 2.26 4.45
CA THR A 213 -5.07 3.54 4.24
C THR A 213 -5.08 3.87 2.75
N ASP A 214 -6.26 3.93 2.14
CA ASP A 214 -6.44 4.08 0.70
C ASP A 214 -5.66 3.00 -0.07
N HIS A 215 -4.68 3.41 -0.88
CA HIS A 215 -3.80 2.53 -1.64
C HIS A 215 -2.50 2.17 -0.90
N LEU A 216 -2.27 2.69 0.29
CA LEU A 216 -1.06 2.48 1.08
C LEU A 216 -1.27 1.42 2.15
N VAL A 217 -0.24 0.62 2.37
CA VAL A 217 -0.12 -0.27 3.51
C VAL A 217 1.11 0.13 4.31
N PHE A 218 1.01 0.08 5.62
CA PHE A 218 2.10 0.27 6.56
C PHE A 218 2.32 -1.04 7.29
N ASP A 219 3.53 -1.52 7.25
CA ASP A 219 3.90 -2.83 7.78
C ASP A 219 4.28 -2.82 9.27
N GLY A 220 4.35 -1.65 9.88
CA GLY A 220 4.84 -1.54 11.25
C GLY A 220 6.31 -1.89 11.34
N SER A 221 6.62 -3.06 11.92
CA SER A 221 8.00 -3.54 12.09
C SER A 221 8.90 -2.49 12.76
N SER A 222 8.38 -1.77 13.76
CA SER A 222 9.16 -0.84 14.59
C SER A 222 10.34 -1.55 15.21
N PHE A 223 11.48 -0.87 15.40
CA PHE A 223 12.69 -1.54 15.87
C PHE A 223 13.62 -0.59 16.62
N ALA A 224 14.58 -1.17 17.33
CA ALA A 224 15.67 -0.45 17.99
C ALA A 224 17.01 -1.09 17.65
N LEU A 225 18.04 -0.25 17.52
CA LEU A 225 19.42 -0.63 17.23
C LEU A 225 20.33 -0.05 18.34
N ASP A 226 21.45 -0.74 18.62
CA ASP A 226 22.53 -0.18 19.43
C ASP A 226 23.39 0.83 18.64
N GLY A 227 24.37 1.45 19.30
CA GLY A 227 25.27 2.41 18.68
C GLY A 227 26.19 1.85 17.59
N THR A 228 26.25 0.53 17.43
CA THR A 228 26.96 -0.16 16.33
C THR A 228 26.06 -0.46 15.15
N GLY A 229 24.75 -0.23 15.29
CA GLY A 229 23.72 -0.59 14.32
C GLY A 229 23.22 -2.03 14.42
N ALA A 230 23.56 -2.74 15.51
CA ALA A 230 23.05 -4.08 15.76
C ALA A 230 21.63 -4.02 16.38
N LEU A 231 20.79 -5.01 16.02
CA LEU A 231 19.38 -5.02 16.41
C LEU A 231 19.21 -5.35 17.90
N LEU A 232 18.56 -4.47 18.64
CA LEU A 232 18.15 -4.67 20.04
C LEU A 232 16.73 -5.22 20.18
N GLY A 233 15.83 -4.86 19.26
CA GLY A 233 14.46 -5.34 19.27
C GLY A 233 13.75 -5.04 17.96
N ARG A 234 12.75 -5.87 17.60
CA ARG A 234 11.85 -5.65 16.45
C ARG A 234 10.42 -6.05 16.81
N ALA A 235 9.46 -5.17 16.49
CA ALA A 235 8.04 -5.41 16.65
C ALA A 235 7.49 -6.31 15.54
N LYS A 236 6.25 -6.78 15.72
CA LYS A 236 5.52 -7.58 14.74
C LYS A 236 5.34 -6.81 13.42
N ALA A 237 5.45 -7.53 12.31
CA ALA A 237 5.06 -7.02 11.01
C ALA A 237 3.54 -7.18 10.80
N PHE A 238 2.90 -6.18 10.16
CA PHE A 238 1.48 -6.16 9.79
C PHE A 238 0.49 -6.37 10.94
N ALA A 239 0.88 -6.02 12.16
CA ALA A 239 0.04 -6.10 13.35
C ALA A 239 0.28 -4.94 14.31
N GLU A 240 -0.73 -4.54 15.06
CA GLU A 240 -0.54 -3.62 16.18
C GLU A 240 0.37 -4.23 17.24
N ASP A 241 1.24 -3.41 17.84
CA ASP A 241 2.22 -3.87 18.81
C ASP A 241 2.68 -2.73 19.72
N LEU A 242 3.24 -3.09 20.87
CA LEU A 242 4.05 -2.23 21.72
C LEU A 242 5.40 -2.92 21.93
N LEU A 243 6.46 -2.34 21.37
CA LEU A 243 7.81 -2.83 21.53
C LEU A 243 8.50 -2.02 22.63
N VAL A 244 8.79 -2.64 23.75
CA VAL A 244 9.55 -2.02 24.84
C VAL A 244 10.99 -2.51 24.78
N VAL A 245 11.96 -1.58 24.73
CA VAL A 245 13.39 -1.88 24.63
C VAL A 245 14.17 -1.06 25.63
N ASP A 246 15.04 -1.72 26.35
CA ASP A 246 16.07 -1.13 27.21
C ASP A 246 17.41 -1.21 26.45
N PRO A 247 18.02 -0.05 26.07
CA PRO A 247 19.25 -0.06 25.27
C PRO A 247 20.48 -0.60 26.03
N ASP A 248 20.42 -0.66 27.35
CA ASP A 248 21.52 -1.12 28.20
C ASP A 248 21.51 -2.66 28.39
N LEU A 249 20.47 -3.34 27.89
CA LEU A 249 20.34 -4.78 27.98
C LEU A 249 20.72 -5.47 26.64
N ALA A 250 21.01 -6.76 26.73
CA ALA A 250 21.18 -7.63 25.55
C ALA A 250 19.92 -7.59 24.65
N PRO A 251 20.03 -7.99 23.37
CA PRO A 251 18.89 -8.01 22.46
C PRO A 251 17.68 -8.72 23.08
N GLN A 252 16.50 -8.08 22.96
CA GLN A 252 15.28 -8.51 23.62
C GLN A 252 14.36 -9.23 22.61
N ARG A 253 13.10 -8.82 22.52
CA ARG A 253 12.16 -9.40 21.56
C ARG A 253 12.48 -8.96 20.12
N ILE A 254 12.90 -9.89 19.27
CA ILE A 254 13.17 -9.67 17.85
C ILE A 254 12.22 -10.57 17.06
N GLU A 255 11.15 -9.99 16.51
CA GLU A 255 10.29 -10.72 15.59
C GLU A 255 11.05 -11.05 14.30
N PRO A 256 10.82 -12.24 13.70
CA PRO A 256 11.54 -12.66 12.51
C PRO A 256 11.22 -11.76 11.29
N LYS A 257 12.17 -11.67 10.36
CA LYS A 257 11.89 -11.11 9.02
C LYS A 257 11.03 -12.10 8.24
N LEU A 258 10.09 -11.56 7.49
CA LEU A 258 9.24 -12.34 6.60
C LEU A 258 9.94 -12.61 5.26
N GLY A 259 9.54 -13.69 4.59
CA GLY A 259 9.92 -13.93 3.20
C GLY A 259 9.19 -12.97 2.25
N SER A 260 9.73 -12.80 1.04
CA SER A 260 9.22 -11.85 0.04
C SER A 260 7.74 -12.04 -0.30
N GLU A 261 7.32 -13.29 -0.54
CA GLU A 261 5.93 -13.62 -0.87
C GLU A 261 5.01 -13.44 0.34
N GLU A 262 5.50 -13.74 1.54
CA GLU A 262 4.76 -13.55 2.79
C GLU A 262 4.54 -12.07 3.10
N GLU A 263 5.54 -11.21 2.89
CA GLU A 263 5.39 -9.75 3.04
C GLU A 263 4.27 -9.22 2.13
N VAL A 264 4.30 -9.59 0.85
CA VAL A 264 3.31 -9.16 -0.14
C VAL A 264 1.94 -9.71 0.20
N TRP A 265 1.83 -10.98 0.54
CA TRP A 265 0.58 -11.60 0.97
C TRP A 265 -0.05 -10.86 2.15
N ARG A 266 0.72 -10.63 3.21
CA ARG A 266 0.23 -9.94 4.40
C ARG A 266 -0.15 -8.48 4.12
N ALA A 267 0.60 -7.79 3.25
CA ALA A 267 0.28 -6.44 2.82
C ALA A 267 -1.06 -6.38 2.08
N LEU A 268 -1.29 -7.27 1.13
CA LEU A 268 -2.54 -7.31 0.36
C LEU A 268 -3.75 -7.66 1.24
N VAL A 269 -3.60 -8.65 2.13
CA VAL A 269 -4.66 -9.03 3.07
C VAL A 269 -5.00 -7.88 4.01
N LEU A 270 -3.99 -7.23 4.61
CA LEU A 270 -4.18 -6.08 5.50
C LEU A 270 -4.79 -4.89 4.75
N GLY A 271 -4.32 -4.62 3.52
CA GLY A 271 -4.84 -3.57 2.67
C GLY A 271 -6.33 -3.73 2.38
N VAL A 272 -6.76 -4.91 1.94
CA VAL A 272 -8.20 -5.20 1.69
C VAL A 272 -9.02 -5.10 2.97
N LYS A 273 -8.54 -5.70 4.07
CA LYS A 273 -9.22 -5.70 5.37
C LYS A 273 -9.49 -4.28 5.86
N ASP A 274 -8.46 -3.46 5.88
CA ASP A 274 -8.53 -2.11 6.41
C ASP A 274 -9.28 -1.17 5.49
N TYR A 275 -9.09 -1.28 4.16
CA TYR A 275 -9.86 -0.50 3.20
C TYR A 275 -11.35 -0.75 3.37
N ALA A 276 -11.78 -2.02 3.39
CA ALA A 276 -13.17 -2.37 3.60
C ALA A 276 -13.69 -1.82 4.94
N ALA A 277 -13.01 -2.09 6.04
CA ALA A 277 -13.45 -1.67 7.38
C ALA A 277 -13.51 -0.14 7.52
N LYS A 278 -12.48 0.58 7.05
CA LYS A 278 -12.37 2.04 7.15
C LYS A 278 -13.36 2.76 6.21
N CYS A 279 -13.75 2.14 5.08
CA CYS A 279 -14.79 2.64 4.18
C CYS A 279 -16.21 2.15 4.54
N GLY A 280 -16.38 1.33 5.59
CA GLY A 280 -17.68 0.87 6.07
C GLY A 280 -18.26 -0.34 5.34
N PHE A 281 -17.48 -1.01 4.49
CA PHE A 281 -17.89 -2.24 3.81
C PHE A 281 -17.71 -3.46 4.73
N LYS A 282 -18.71 -4.34 4.75
CA LYS A 282 -18.68 -5.61 5.49
C LYS A 282 -18.48 -6.81 4.59
N THR A 283 -18.85 -6.69 3.33
CA THR A 283 -18.84 -7.77 2.33
C THR A 283 -18.13 -7.32 1.06
N ALA A 284 -17.62 -8.27 0.30
CA ALA A 284 -17.04 -8.04 -1.02
C ALA A 284 -17.66 -8.94 -2.09
N VAL A 285 -17.62 -8.46 -3.33
CA VAL A 285 -18.01 -9.20 -4.54
C VAL A 285 -16.93 -9.06 -5.60
N LEU A 286 -16.72 -10.11 -6.38
CA LEU A 286 -15.81 -10.11 -7.53
C LEU A 286 -16.27 -11.07 -8.61
N GLY A 287 -15.79 -10.87 -9.83
CA GLY A 287 -15.97 -11.85 -10.92
C GLY A 287 -15.00 -13.04 -10.77
N LEU A 288 -15.51 -14.26 -10.77
CA LEU A 288 -14.70 -15.47 -10.83
C LEU A 288 -14.68 -15.98 -12.27
N SER A 289 -13.54 -15.86 -12.94
CA SER A 289 -13.36 -16.25 -14.34
C SER A 289 -12.75 -17.64 -14.53
N GLY A 290 -12.25 -18.27 -13.45
CA GLY A 290 -11.43 -19.47 -13.52
C GLY A 290 -9.97 -19.22 -13.89
N GLY A 291 -9.57 -17.96 -14.02
CA GLY A 291 -8.18 -17.53 -14.20
C GLY A 291 -7.49 -17.23 -12.87
N ILE A 292 -6.15 -17.24 -12.91
CA ILE A 292 -5.29 -17.11 -11.71
C ILE A 292 -5.47 -15.76 -10.98
N ASP A 293 -5.72 -14.67 -11.70
CA ASP A 293 -5.88 -13.32 -11.11
C ASP A 293 -7.14 -13.24 -10.26
N SER A 294 -8.27 -13.72 -10.79
CA SER A 294 -9.52 -13.78 -10.04
C SER A 294 -9.43 -14.76 -8.86
N ALA A 295 -8.68 -15.85 -9.02
CA ALA A 295 -8.42 -16.80 -7.95
C ALA A 295 -7.63 -16.17 -6.80
N LEU A 296 -6.51 -15.52 -7.11
CA LEU A 296 -5.69 -14.83 -6.09
C LEU A 296 -6.49 -13.74 -5.37
N THR A 297 -7.21 -12.91 -6.12
CA THR A 297 -8.05 -11.84 -5.56
C THR A 297 -9.12 -12.40 -4.62
N ALA A 298 -9.78 -13.50 -4.98
CA ALA A 298 -10.78 -14.16 -4.16
C ALA A 298 -10.18 -14.72 -2.86
N VAL A 299 -9.01 -15.33 -2.94
CA VAL A 299 -8.30 -15.89 -1.77
C VAL A 299 -7.85 -14.79 -0.82
N ILE A 300 -7.31 -13.68 -1.33
CA ILE A 300 -6.96 -12.50 -0.53
C ILE A 300 -8.20 -11.94 0.16
N ALA A 301 -9.31 -11.77 -0.57
CA ALA A 301 -10.56 -11.25 -0.02
C ALA A 301 -11.13 -12.17 1.08
N ALA A 302 -11.14 -13.49 0.86
CA ALA A 302 -11.60 -14.48 1.82
C ALA A 302 -10.74 -14.47 3.11
N GLN A 303 -9.42 -14.31 2.98
CA GLN A 303 -8.53 -14.19 4.13
C GLN A 303 -8.72 -12.87 4.88
N ALA A 304 -8.98 -11.77 4.16
CA ALA A 304 -9.12 -10.44 4.75
C ALA A 304 -10.44 -10.22 5.48
N LEU A 305 -11.55 -10.72 4.91
CA LEU A 305 -12.90 -10.43 5.37
C LEU A 305 -13.62 -11.64 6.01
N GLY A 306 -13.12 -12.85 5.77
CA GLY A 306 -13.82 -14.10 6.02
C GLY A 306 -14.53 -14.60 4.75
N ALA A 307 -14.45 -15.89 4.49
CA ALA A 307 -14.97 -16.49 3.25
C ALA A 307 -16.50 -16.31 3.07
N ASP A 308 -17.24 -16.32 4.17
CA ASP A 308 -18.69 -16.10 4.22
C ASP A 308 -19.11 -14.65 3.86
N GLN A 309 -18.19 -13.71 3.89
CA GLN A 309 -18.38 -12.30 3.52
C GLN A 309 -18.01 -12.01 2.06
N VAL A 310 -17.52 -13.01 1.32
CA VAL A 310 -17.11 -12.87 -0.09
C VAL A 310 -18.05 -13.62 -1.00
N THR A 311 -18.48 -12.97 -2.08
CA THR A 311 -19.31 -13.60 -3.12
C THR A 311 -18.59 -13.54 -4.47
N GLY A 312 -18.38 -14.69 -5.07
CA GLY A 312 -17.88 -14.83 -6.44
C GLY A 312 -19.03 -14.92 -7.45
N LEU A 313 -19.03 -14.02 -8.44
CA LEU A 313 -19.98 -14.09 -9.55
C LEU A 313 -19.34 -14.78 -10.75
N LEU A 314 -19.96 -15.88 -11.21
CA LEU A 314 -19.60 -16.55 -12.45
C LEU A 314 -20.47 -15.96 -13.56
N LEU A 315 -19.84 -15.36 -14.56
CA LEU A 315 -20.50 -14.60 -15.64
C LEU A 315 -20.17 -15.21 -17.02
N PRO A 316 -20.54 -16.50 -17.25
CA PRO A 316 -20.15 -17.18 -18.48
C PRO A 316 -20.83 -16.58 -19.71
N SER A 317 -20.06 -16.46 -20.80
CA SER A 317 -20.52 -16.18 -22.16
C SER A 317 -20.62 -17.49 -22.96
N PRO A 318 -21.17 -17.47 -24.18
CA PRO A 318 -21.09 -18.62 -25.09
C PRO A 318 -19.66 -19.04 -25.44
N TYR A 319 -18.67 -18.18 -25.23
CA TYR A 319 -17.24 -18.44 -25.50
C TYR A 319 -16.46 -18.94 -24.27
N SER A 320 -17.08 -18.88 -23.08
CA SER A 320 -16.44 -19.35 -21.84
C SER A 320 -16.30 -20.87 -21.85
N SER A 321 -15.10 -21.34 -21.51
CA SER A 321 -14.85 -22.78 -21.45
C SER A 321 -15.58 -23.44 -20.27
N PRO A 322 -16.10 -24.65 -20.40
CA PRO A 322 -16.66 -25.41 -19.27
C PRO A 322 -15.63 -25.58 -18.12
N GLY A 323 -14.34 -25.69 -18.46
CA GLY A 323 -13.24 -25.77 -17.50
C GLY A 323 -13.16 -24.54 -16.60
N SER A 324 -13.31 -23.34 -17.15
CA SER A 324 -13.27 -22.09 -16.37
C SER A 324 -14.36 -22.02 -15.31
N VAL A 325 -15.57 -22.47 -15.63
CA VAL A 325 -16.68 -22.53 -14.66
C VAL A 325 -16.39 -23.58 -13.58
N ALA A 326 -15.91 -24.76 -13.97
CA ALA A 326 -15.56 -25.82 -13.03
C ALA A 326 -14.42 -25.41 -12.09
N ASP A 327 -13.38 -24.77 -12.63
CA ASP A 327 -12.23 -24.26 -11.86
C ASP A 327 -12.66 -23.19 -10.84
N SER A 328 -13.54 -22.27 -11.24
CA SER A 328 -14.12 -21.25 -10.35
C SER A 328 -14.89 -21.87 -9.20
N LEU A 329 -15.73 -22.87 -9.47
CA LEU A 329 -16.52 -23.59 -8.46
C LEU A 329 -15.63 -24.40 -7.52
N ALA A 330 -14.60 -25.07 -8.06
CA ALA A 330 -13.64 -25.83 -7.26
C ALA A 330 -12.86 -24.92 -6.30
N LEU A 331 -12.39 -23.75 -6.77
CA LEU A 331 -11.75 -22.75 -5.94
C LEU A 331 -12.69 -22.24 -4.83
N ALA A 332 -13.91 -21.86 -5.21
CA ALA A 332 -14.89 -21.34 -4.27
C ALA A 332 -15.22 -22.37 -3.18
N GLN A 333 -15.39 -23.63 -3.55
CA GLN A 333 -15.61 -24.73 -2.61
C GLN A 333 -14.42 -24.92 -1.66
N ALA A 334 -13.18 -24.90 -2.20
CA ALA A 334 -11.97 -25.11 -1.41
C ALA A 334 -11.76 -24.03 -0.34
N TYR A 335 -12.18 -22.80 -0.62
CA TYR A 335 -12.05 -21.66 0.29
C TYR A 335 -13.35 -21.30 1.04
N GLY A 336 -14.48 -21.95 0.77
CA GLY A 336 -15.77 -21.66 1.42
C GLY A 336 -16.42 -20.37 0.93
N ILE A 337 -16.11 -19.91 -0.29
CA ILE A 337 -16.64 -18.69 -0.89
C ILE A 337 -18.01 -18.97 -1.50
N LYS A 338 -18.98 -18.08 -1.27
CA LYS A 338 -20.31 -18.16 -1.90
C LYS A 338 -20.22 -17.83 -3.40
N THR A 339 -21.01 -18.52 -4.21
CA THR A 339 -21.05 -18.27 -5.66
C THR A 339 -22.45 -18.04 -6.18
N THR A 340 -22.56 -17.23 -7.24
CA THR A 340 -23.79 -17.06 -8.02
C THR A 340 -23.40 -17.06 -9.50
N THR A 341 -24.12 -17.83 -10.31
CA THR A 341 -23.89 -17.89 -11.76
C THR A 341 -24.94 -17.09 -12.50
N LEU A 342 -24.50 -16.15 -13.32
CA LEU A 342 -25.31 -15.24 -14.13
C LEU A 342 -24.81 -15.26 -15.58
N PRO A 343 -25.33 -16.13 -16.47
CA PRO A 343 -24.92 -16.17 -17.87
C PRO A 343 -25.22 -14.86 -18.60
N ILE A 344 -24.25 -14.35 -19.36
CA ILE A 344 -24.36 -13.04 -20.05
C ILE A 344 -24.94 -13.15 -21.46
N GLY A 345 -25.13 -14.37 -22.01
CA GLY A 345 -25.62 -14.58 -23.38
C GLY A 345 -26.88 -13.81 -23.75
N PRO A 346 -27.97 -13.83 -22.94
CA PRO A 346 -29.18 -13.05 -23.25
C PRO A 346 -28.93 -11.55 -23.40
N MET A 347 -28.02 -10.96 -22.60
CA MET A 347 -27.68 -9.55 -22.67
C MET A 347 -26.81 -9.24 -23.90
N MET A 348 -25.93 -10.14 -24.30
CA MET A 348 -25.17 -10.03 -25.55
C MET A 348 -26.13 -9.96 -26.75
N VAL A 349 -27.09 -10.88 -26.84
CA VAL A 349 -28.12 -10.86 -27.91
C VAL A 349 -28.90 -9.56 -27.92
N ALA A 350 -29.29 -9.03 -26.77
CA ALA A 350 -30.01 -7.76 -26.70
C ALA A 350 -29.16 -6.58 -27.18
N MET A 351 -27.88 -6.55 -26.85
CA MET A 351 -26.94 -5.53 -27.34
C MET A 351 -26.71 -5.63 -28.85
N ASP A 352 -26.51 -6.85 -29.36
CA ASP A 352 -26.35 -7.10 -30.79
C ASP A 352 -27.56 -6.62 -31.58
N LEU A 353 -28.77 -6.96 -31.14
CA LEU A 353 -30.02 -6.48 -31.77
C LEU A 353 -30.16 -4.96 -31.75
N ALA A 354 -29.78 -4.32 -30.65
CA ALA A 354 -29.87 -2.87 -30.53
C ALA A 354 -28.87 -2.12 -31.44
N LEU A 355 -27.69 -2.69 -31.64
CA LEU A 355 -26.59 -2.09 -32.41
C LEU A 355 -26.62 -2.49 -33.90
N ALA A 356 -27.29 -3.58 -34.27
CA ALA A 356 -27.33 -4.11 -35.63
C ALA A 356 -27.65 -3.05 -36.71
N PRO A 357 -28.63 -2.11 -36.52
CA PRO A 357 -28.90 -1.10 -37.53
C PRO A 357 -27.76 -0.10 -37.75
N SER A 358 -26.95 0.13 -36.70
CA SER A 358 -25.82 1.06 -36.74
C SER A 358 -24.52 0.43 -37.22
N PHE A 359 -24.41 -0.91 -37.11
CA PHE A 359 -23.20 -1.68 -37.45
C PHE A 359 -23.38 -2.50 -38.73
N GLU A 360 -24.47 -2.27 -39.49
CA GLU A 360 -24.75 -3.01 -40.71
C GLU A 360 -23.58 -2.96 -41.69
N GLY A 361 -23.11 -4.11 -42.13
CA GLY A 361 -21.99 -4.26 -43.06
C GLY A 361 -20.58 -4.11 -42.45
N LEU A 362 -20.46 -3.85 -41.15
CA LEU A 362 -19.18 -3.82 -40.46
C LEU A 362 -18.82 -5.22 -39.91
N PRO A 363 -17.53 -5.65 -40.00
CA PRO A 363 -17.08 -6.91 -39.39
C PRO A 363 -17.01 -6.78 -37.87
N ASN A 364 -17.17 -7.89 -37.17
CA ASN A 364 -16.91 -7.97 -35.73
C ASN A 364 -15.43 -7.67 -35.43
N ASP A 365 -15.17 -6.93 -34.36
CA ASP A 365 -13.84 -6.57 -33.92
C ASP A 365 -13.75 -6.52 -32.37
N VAL A 366 -12.85 -5.73 -31.83
CA VAL A 366 -12.68 -5.52 -30.38
C VAL A 366 -13.94 -4.91 -29.71
N THR A 367 -14.90 -4.39 -30.49
CA THR A 367 -16.14 -3.81 -29.97
C THR A 367 -16.99 -4.86 -29.28
N GLU A 368 -17.20 -6.00 -29.93
CA GLU A 368 -18.01 -7.11 -29.40
C GLU A 368 -17.31 -7.79 -28.20
N GLU A 369 -15.97 -7.87 -28.21
CA GLU A 369 -15.19 -8.35 -27.06
C GLU A 369 -15.39 -7.40 -25.87
N ASN A 370 -15.26 -6.08 -26.07
CA ASN A 370 -15.44 -5.07 -25.02
C ASN A 370 -16.89 -4.99 -24.50
N LEU A 371 -17.90 -5.25 -25.34
CA LEU A 371 -19.29 -5.31 -24.89
C LEU A 371 -19.50 -6.41 -23.86
N GLN A 372 -18.89 -7.59 -24.03
CA GLN A 372 -18.98 -8.67 -23.05
C GLN A 372 -18.36 -8.25 -21.69
N ALA A 373 -17.18 -7.62 -21.71
CA ALA A 373 -16.54 -7.12 -20.51
C ALA A 373 -17.42 -6.09 -19.78
N ARG A 374 -18.07 -5.17 -20.53
CA ARG A 374 -18.96 -4.15 -19.96
C ARG A 374 -20.27 -4.72 -19.43
N ILE A 375 -20.85 -5.72 -20.07
CA ILE A 375 -22.02 -6.44 -19.55
C ILE A 375 -21.67 -7.09 -18.19
N ARG A 376 -20.50 -7.75 -18.08
CA ARG A 376 -20.01 -8.28 -16.81
C ARG A 376 -19.82 -7.18 -15.76
N GLY A 377 -19.19 -6.06 -16.13
CA GLY A 377 -19.01 -4.91 -15.25
C GLY A 377 -20.34 -4.35 -14.72
N ASN A 378 -21.37 -4.22 -15.57
CA ASN A 378 -22.70 -3.79 -15.16
C ASN A 378 -23.36 -4.74 -14.16
N LEU A 379 -23.28 -6.04 -14.38
CA LEU A 379 -23.84 -7.04 -13.48
C LEU A 379 -23.13 -7.04 -12.11
N LEU A 380 -21.81 -6.95 -12.12
CA LEU A 380 -21.00 -6.85 -10.91
C LEU A 380 -21.35 -5.58 -10.10
N MET A 381 -21.48 -4.43 -10.76
CA MET A 381 -21.88 -3.18 -10.12
C MET A 381 -23.32 -3.21 -9.61
N ALA A 382 -24.25 -3.82 -10.37
CA ALA A 382 -25.63 -3.98 -9.92
C ALA A 382 -25.71 -4.82 -8.64
N PHE A 383 -24.90 -5.90 -8.58
CA PHE A 383 -24.82 -6.74 -7.39
C PHE A 383 -24.18 -6.01 -6.21
N SER A 384 -23.07 -5.31 -6.46
CA SER A 384 -22.41 -4.44 -5.47
C SER A 384 -23.39 -3.44 -4.86
N ASN A 385 -24.13 -2.70 -5.69
CA ASN A 385 -25.10 -1.70 -5.24
C ASN A 385 -26.27 -2.32 -4.46
N LYS A 386 -26.78 -3.46 -4.92
CA LYS A 386 -27.95 -4.10 -4.30
C LYS A 386 -27.65 -4.63 -2.90
N PHE A 387 -26.45 -5.14 -2.68
CA PHE A 387 -26.05 -5.79 -1.42
C PHE A 387 -25.11 -4.92 -0.56
N GLY A 388 -24.72 -3.73 -1.03
CA GLY A 388 -23.77 -2.87 -0.32
C GLY A 388 -22.36 -3.50 -0.21
N SER A 389 -21.98 -4.33 -1.18
CA SER A 389 -20.70 -5.04 -1.18
C SER A 389 -19.63 -4.24 -1.91
N LEU A 390 -18.40 -4.26 -1.42
CA LEU A 390 -17.24 -3.72 -2.13
C LEU A 390 -16.96 -4.57 -3.37
N LEU A 391 -17.02 -3.98 -4.57
CA LEU A 391 -16.59 -4.67 -5.79
C LEU A 391 -15.06 -4.61 -5.89
N LEU A 392 -14.43 -5.80 -5.99
CA LEU A 392 -13.00 -5.96 -6.20
C LEU A 392 -12.71 -6.23 -7.66
N THR A 393 -11.75 -5.48 -8.25
CA THR A 393 -11.24 -5.79 -9.59
C THR A 393 -10.09 -6.78 -9.51
N THR A 394 -9.86 -7.51 -10.57
CA THR A 394 -8.88 -8.61 -10.65
C THR A 394 -7.74 -8.33 -11.62
N GLY A 395 -7.66 -7.11 -12.20
CA GLY A 395 -6.59 -6.71 -13.12
C GLY A 395 -5.24 -6.63 -12.40
N ASN A 396 -4.19 -7.13 -13.03
CA ASN A 396 -2.81 -7.09 -12.56
C ASN A 396 -2.00 -5.94 -13.18
N LYS A 397 -0.77 -5.73 -12.70
CA LYS A 397 0.11 -4.64 -13.17
C LYS A 397 0.52 -4.78 -14.63
N SER A 398 0.77 -6.00 -15.10
CA SER A 398 1.17 -6.25 -16.48
C SER A 398 0.06 -5.86 -17.46
N GLU A 399 -1.18 -6.28 -17.20
CA GLU A 399 -2.37 -5.94 -18.01
C GLU A 399 -2.62 -4.43 -18.00
N LEU A 400 -2.60 -3.78 -16.84
CA LEU A 400 -2.77 -2.33 -16.72
C LEU A 400 -1.65 -1.55 -17.41
N SER A 401 -0.42 -2.07 -17.41
CA SER A 401 0.71 -1.43 -18.07
C SER A 401 0.50 -1.30 -19.56
N VAL A 402 0.12 -2.37 -20.22
CA VAL A 402 -0.05 -2.40 -21.69
C VAL A 402 -1.48 -2.07 -22.14
N GLY A 403 -2.40 -1.85 -21.18
CA GLY A 403 -3.80 -1.54 -21.46
C GLY A 403 -4.61 -2.75 -21.94
N TYR A 404 -4.19 -3.96 -21.62
CA TYR A 404 -4.93 -5.20 -21.87
C TYR A 404 -6.07 -5.33 -20.84
N CYS A 405 -6.97 -4.38 -20.89
CA CYS A 405 -8.11 -4.22 -19.99
C CYS A 405 -9.19 -3.34 -20.66
N THR A 406 -10.43 -3.46 -20.21
CA THR A 406 -11.58 -2.77 -20.78
C THR A 406 -12.13 -1.74 -19.79
N LEU A 407 -12.13 -0.45 -20.20
CA LEU A 407 -12.82 0.61 -19.45
C LEU A 407 -14.30 0.27 -19.26
N TYR A 408 -14.76 0.44 -18.01
CA TYR A 408 -16.15 0.15 -17.60
C TYR A 408 -16.53 -1.33 -17.75
N GLY A 409 -15.55 -2.20 -17.94
CA GLY A 409 -15.69 -3.64 -17.99
C GLY A 409 -14.99 -4.32 -16.83
N ASP A 410 -13.89 -5.02 -17.08
CA ASP A 410 -13.04 -5.70 -16.10
C ASP A 410 -12.32 -4.74 -15.15
N MET A 411 -12.17 -3.47 -15.53
CA MET A 411 -11.65 -2.40 -14.67
C MET A 411 -12.70 -1.87 -13.67
N SER A 412 -13.95 -2.30 -13.72
CA SER A 412 -15.00 -1.84 -12.80
C SER A 412 -14.76 -2.36 -11.39
N GLY A 413 -14.77 -1.46 -10.40
CA GLY A 413 -14.64 -1.81 -8.99
C GLY A 413 -14.30 -0.65 -8.09
N GLY A 414 -14.31 -0.90 -6.78
CA GLY A 414 -13.95 0.06 -5.75
C GLY A 414 -12.53 -0.12 -5.21
N LEU A 415 -11.90 -1.30 -5.47
CA LEU A 415 -10.52 -1.57 -5.06
C LEU A 415 -9.89 -2.58 -6.04
N ALA A 416 -8.71 -2.24 -6.55
CA ALA A 416 -7.91 -3.09 -7.42
C ALA A 416 -6.82 -3.81 -6.61
N VAL A 417 -7.14 -5.02 -6.14
CA VAL A 417 -6.36 -5.72 -5.10
C VAL A 417 -4.95 -6.05 -5.55
N ILE A 418 -4.78 -6.56 -6.77
CA ILE A 418 -3.52 -7.06 -7.32
C ILE A 418 -2.93 -6.19 -8.45
N SER A 419 -3.43 -4.96 -8.57
CA SER A 419 -3.03 -4.03 -9.65
C SER A 419 -1.56 -3.58 -9.61
N ASP A 420 -0.85 -3.85 -8.52
CA ASP A 420 0.58 -3.56 -8.37
C ASP A 420 1.43 -4.85 -8.32
N LEU A 421 0.87 -5.99 -8.73
CA LEU A 421 1.59 -7.24 -8.96
C LEU A 421 1.72 -7.50 -10.46
N TYR A 422 2.93 -7.78 -10.94
CA TYR A 422 3.14 -8.34 -12.27
C TYR A 422 2.53 -9.74 -12.38
N LYS A 423 2.19 -10.17 -13.58
CA LYS A 423 1.60 -11.51 -13.82
C LYS A 423 2.48 -12.64 -13.28
N THR A 424 3.78 -12.55 -13.49
CA THR A 424 4.76 -13.51 -12.95
C THR A 424 4.76 -13.53 -11.41
N GLU A 425 4.50 -12.39 -10.77
CA GLU A 425 4.37 -12.29 -9.30
C GLU A 425 3.07 -12.91 -8.81
N VAL A 426 1.98 -12.76 -9.55
CA VAL A 426 0.70 -13.43 -9.28
C VAL A 426 0.90 -14.95 -9.24
N TYR A 427 1.59 -15.52 -10.24
CA TYR A 427 1.93 -16.95 -10.27
C TYR A 427 2.79 -17.36 -9.07
N ARG A 428 3.85 -16.62 -8.79
CA ARG A 428 4.74 -16.91 -7.64
C ARG A 428 3.98 -16.90 -6.32
N LEU A 429 3.11 -15.94 -6.11
CA LEU A 429 2.32 -15.83 -4.88
C LEU A 429 1.30 -16.98 -4.76
N CYS A 430 0.64 -17.39 -5.86
CA CYS A 430 -0.26 -18.55 -5.86
C CYS A 430 0.47 -19.86 -5.57
N HIS A 431 1.64 -20.07 -6.14
CA HIS A 431 2.48 -21.25 -5.84
C HIS A 431 2.94 -21.24 -4.38
N TRP A 432 3.39 -20.09 -3.86
CA TRP A 432 3.77 -19.94 -2.46
C TRP A 432 2.59 -20.25 -1.52
N LEU A 433 1.38 -19.76 -1.82
CA LEU A 433 0.17 -20.06 -1.05
C LEU A 433 -0.10 -21.58 -1.01
N ASN A 434 0.00 -22.26 -2.15
CA ASN A 434 -0.22 -23.70 -2.21
C ASN A 434 0.83 -24.49 -1.41
N GLN A 435 2.07 -24.04 -1.40
CA GLN A 435 3.14 -24.68 -0.62
C GLN A 435 3.00 -24.47 0.89
N THR A 436 2.54 -23.28 1.30
CA THR A 436 2.54 -22.89 2.72
C THR A 436 1.17 -23.00 3.39
N GLN A 437 0.07 -22.91 2.63
CA GLN A 437 -1.31 -22.89 3.12
C GLN A 437 -2.10 -24.18 2.79
N GLY A 438 -1.42 -25.24 2.43
CA GLY A 438 -1.99 -26.57 2.24
C GLY A 438 -2.65 -26.83 0.88
N GLY A 439 -2.19 -26.17 -0.20
CA GLY A 439 -2.49 -26.55 -1.57
C GLY A 439 -3.96 -26.43 -1.99
N LYS A 440 -4.62 -25.31 -1.68
CA LYS A 440 -6.07 -25.14 -1.92
C LYS A 440 -6.46 -24.51 -3.27
N ILE A 441 -5.53 -23.81 -3.95
CA ILE A 441 -5.79 -23.31 -5.31
C ILE A 441 -5.69 -24.49 -6.27
N PRO A 442 -6.75 -24.80 -7.05
CA PRO A 442 -6.74 -25.92 -7.98
C PRO A 442 -5.57 -25.85 -8.98
N GLU A 443 -4.91 -26.99 -9.23
CA GLU A 443 -3.77 -27.07 -10.16
C GLU A 443 -4.14 -26.62 -11.57
N ALA A 444 -5.39 -26.91 -12.01
CA ALA A 444 -5.90 -26.44 -13.28
C ALA A 444 -5.82 -24.93 -13.47
N ILE A 445 -6.03 -24.15 -12.38
CA ILE A 445 -5.90 -22.68 -12.41
C ILE A 445 -4.42 -22.24 -12.54
N LEU A 446 -3.51 -22.97 -11.90
CA LEU A 446 -2.07 -22.65 -11.92
C LEU A 446 -1.41 -22.98 -13.26
N THR A 447 -1.91 -23.96 -13.98
CA THR A 447 -1.33 -24.48 -15.23
C THR A 447 -2.04 -23.99 -16.49
N LYS A 448 -3.24 -23.43 -16.35
CA LYS A 448 -4.03 -22.91 -17.46
C LYS A 448 -3.35 -21.72 -18.12
N ALA A 449 -3.28 -21.73 -19.46
CA ALA A 449 -2.79 -20.58 -20.22
C ALA A 449 -3.69 -19.35 -19.98
N PRO A 450 -3.10 -18.15 -19.75
CA PRO A 450 -3.87 -16.92 -19.58
C PRO A 450 -4.73 -16.60 -20.82
N SER A 451 -6.00 -16.27 -20.59
CA SER A 451 -6.94 -15.91 -21.65
C SER A 451 -8.11 -15.09 -21.11
N ALA A 452 -8.53 -14.08 -21.84
CA ALA A 452 -9.73 -13.29 -21.54
C ALA A 452 -11.04 -14.03 -21.94
N GLU A 453 -10.98 -15.13 -22.72
CA GLU A 453 -12.13 -15.93 -23.20
C GLU A 453 -13.27 -15.08 -23.83
N LEU A 454 -12.93 -14.07 -24.62
CA LEU A 454 -13.88 -13.17 -25.29
C LEU A 454 -14.19 -13.63 -26.72
N ARG A 455 -13.40 -14.55 -27.28
CA ARG A 455 -13.56 -15.19 -28.59
C ARG A 455 -13.05 -16.64 -28.55
N PRO A 456 -13.45 -17.48 -29.51
CA PRO A 456 -13.03 -18.90 -29.55
C PRO A 456 -11.50 -19.03 -29.62
N GLY A 457 -10.93 -19.86 -28.72
CA GLY A 457 -9.51 -20.22 -28.73
C GLY A 457 -8.54 -19.07 -28.41
N GLN A 458 -9.00 -17.99 -27.85
CA GLN A 458 -8.19 -16.82 -27.50
C GLN A 458 -7.15 -17.17 -26.43
N THR A 459 -5.93 -16.63 -26.61
CA THR A 459 -4.87 -16.59 -25.59
C THR A 459 -4.29 -15.18 -25.52
N ASP A 460 -3.73 -14.80 -24.35
CA ASP A 460 -3.10 -13.47 -24.20
C ASP A 460 -1.90 -13.30 -25.13
N GLN A 461 -1.19 -14.40 -25.42
CA GLN A 461 -0.05 -14.43 -26.34
C GLN A 461 -0.42 -14.16 -27.82
N ASP A 462 -1.72 -14.17 -28.17
CA ASP A 462 -2.14 -13.69 -29.50
C ASP A 462 -1.80 -12.20 -29.71
N SER A 463 -1.68 -11.43 -28.62
CA SER A 463 -1.48 -9.98 -28.64
C SER A 463 -0.26 -9.52 -27.88
N LEU A 464 0.19 -10.25 -26.87
CA LEU A 464 1.27 -9.92 -25.95
C LEU A 464 2.43 -10.92 -26.09
N PRO A 465 3.67 -10.53 -25.77
CA PRO A 465 4.74 -11.49 -25.57
C PRO A 465 4.46 -12.38 -24.36
N ASP A 466 5.28 -13.42 -24.15
CA ASP A 466 5.21 -14.18 -22.90
C ASP A 466 5.40 -13.25 -21.68
N TYR A 467 4.77 -13.60 -20.57
CA TYR A 467 4.76 -12.74 -19.40
C TYR A 467 6.13 -12.60 -18.71
N ASP A 468 7.03 -13.58 -18.84
CA ASP A 468 8.37 -13.46 -18.27
C ASP A 468 9.15 -12.34 -18.98
N THR A 469 9.07 -12.29 -20.30
CA THR A 469 9.66 -11.21 -21.11
C THR A 469 8.93 -9.89 -20.88
N LEU A 470 7.61 -9.87 -20.91
CA LEU A 470 6.81 -8.65 -20.74
C LEU A 470 7.11 -7.98 -19.40
N ASP A 471 7.03 -8.74 -18.31
CA ASP A 471 7.20 -8.22 -16.95
C ASP A 471 8.63 -7.73 -16.70
N ALA A 472 9.64 -8.43 -17.25
CA ALA A 472 11.04 -7.99 -17.15
C ALA A 472 11.27 -6.65 -17.89
N VAL A 473 10.71 -6.48 -19.09
CA VAL A 473 10.77 -5.21 -19.83
C VAL A 473 10.02 -4.10 -19.09
N LEU A 474 8.80 -4.39 -18.59
CA LEU A 474 7.99 -3.43 -17.84
C LEU A 474 8.69 -3.00 -16.55
N HIS A 475 9.38 -3.90 -15.86
CA HIS A 475 10.14 -3.57 -14.65
C HIS A 475 11.22 -2.52 -14.97
N HIS A 476 12.00 -2.69 -16.03
CA HIS A 476 12.99 -1.70 -16.44
C HIS A 476 12.38 -0.34 -16.82
N LEU A 477 11.25 -0.35 -17.56
CA LEU A 477 10.58 0.87 -17.99
C LEU A 477 9.89 1.63 -16.85
N ILE A 478 9.27 0.90 -15.89
CA ILE A 478 8.43 1.49 -14.85
C ILE A 478 9.18 1.72 -13.55
N GLU A 479 9.82 0.66 -13.02
CA GLU A 479 10.48 0.71 -11.70
C GLU A 479 11.84 1.44 -11.79
N GLU A 480 12.61 1.14 -12.83
CA GLU A 480 13.96 1.70 -13.03
C GLU A 480 13.95 2.94 -13.93
N ARG A 481 12.84 3.27 -14.57
CA ARG A 481 12.65 4.42 -15.47
C ARG A 481 13.70 4.49 -16.60
N LYS A 482 14.11 3.33 -17.10
CA LYS A 482 15.00 3.23 -18.25
C LYS A 482 14.28 3.57 -19.54
N SER A 483 14.99 4.17 -20.49
CA SER A 483 14.53 4.35 -21.87
C SER A 483 14.43 2.99 -22.60
N ALA A 484 13.76 2.97 -23.76
CA ALA A 484 13.68 1.75 -24.57
C ALA A 484 15.09 1.25 -24.99
N ALA A 485 16.01 2.14 -25.33
CA ALA A 485 17.38 1.77 -25.70
C ALA A 485 18.16 1.19 -24.51
N GLU A 486 18.06 1.79 -23.31
CA GLU A 486 18.70 1.27 -22.09
C GLU A 486 18.13 -0.07 -21.67
N THR A 487 16.82 -0.27 -21.85
CA THR A 487 16.15 -1.53 -21.58
C THR A 487 16.59 -2.61 -22.57
N ALA A 488 16.66 -2.30 -23.87
CA ALA A 488 17.15 -3.23 -24.89
C ALA A 488 18.61 -3.64 -24.63
N ALA A 489 19.45 -2.74 -24.10
CA ALA A 489 20.82 -3.04 -23.71
C ALA A 489 20.94 -4.08 -22.58
N GLN A 490 19.84 -4.41 -21.88
CA GLN A 490 19.78 -5.50 -20.91
C GLN A 490 19.60 -6.90 -21.56
N GLY A 491 19.55 -6.97 -22.89
CA GLY A 491 19.44 -8.23 -23.65
C GLY A 491 18.08 -8.46 -24.30
N PHE A 492 17.23 -7.44 -24.38
CA PHE A 492 15.92 -7.52 -25.04
C PHE A 492 15.97 -7.00 -26.48
N ASP A 493 15.10 -7.50 -27.35
CA ASP A 493 14.94 -7.01 -28.72
C ASP A 493 14.38 -5.57 -28.71
N LEU A 494 15.10 -4.62 -29.34
CA LEU A 494 14.71 -3.21 -29.32
C LEU A 494 13.31 -2.96 -29.93
N PRO A 495 12.93 -3.49 -31.10
CA PRO A 495 11.57 -3.38 -31.63
C PRO A 495 10.49 -3.86 -30.67
N LEU A 496 10.74 -4.95 -29.94
CA LEU A 496 9.80 -5.45 -28.92
C LEU A 496 9.67 -4.47 -27.75
N VAL A 497 10.79 -3.97 -27.23
CA VAL A 497 10.79 -2.98 -26.13
C VAL A 497 10.08 -1.69 -26.55
N GLU A 498 10.34 -1.18 -27.76
CA GLU A 498 9.65 0.00 -28.30
C GLU A 498 8.13 -0.22 -28.41
N ARG A 499 7.69 -1.40 -28.87
CA ARG A 499 6.27 -1.76 -28.92
C ARG A 499 5.64 -1.77 -27.53
N ILE A 500 6.29 -2.39 -26.54
CA ILE A 500 5.80 -2.43 -25.15
C ILE A 500 5.73 -1.01 -24.59
N ASN A 501 6.75 -0.18 -24.81
CA ASN A 501 6.77 1.22 -24.35
C ASN A 501 5.66 2.06 -24.99
N GLN A 502 5.34 1.83 -26.26
CA GLN A 502 4.19 2.48 -26.91
C GLN A 502 2.85 2.06 -26.29
N LEU A 503 2.69 0.75 -25.98
CA LEU A 503 1.48 0.26 -25.29
C LEU A 503 1.36 0.89 -23.89
N LEU A 504 2.47 0.92 -23.14
CA LEU A 504 2.52 1.56 -21.81
C LEU A 504 2.08 3.03 -21.88
N SER A 505 2.63 3.79 -22.83
CA SER A 505 2.28 5.21 -23.01
C SER A 505 0.84 5.41 -23.44
N ARG A 506 0.31 4.58 -24.34
CA ARG A 506 -1.07 4.67 -24.83
C ARG A 506 -2.11 4.29 -23.79
N ALA A 507 -1.77 3.43 -22.84
CA ALA A 507 -2.69 2.93 -21.83
C ALA A 507 -2.93 3.92 -20.66
N GLU A 508 -2.22 5.05 -20.59
CA GLU A 508 -2.31 5.99 -19.46
C GLU A 508 -3.75 6.47 -19.21
N PHE A 509 -4.53 6.76 -20.26
CA PHE A 509 -5.92 7.19 -20.10
C PHE A 509 -6.82 6.13 -19.43
N LYS A 510 -6.49 4.84 -19.58
CA LYS A 510 -7.17 3.75 -18.88
C LYS A 510 -6.77 3.73 -17.41
N ARG A 511 -5.48 3.83 -17.10
CA ARG A 511 -4.95 3.82 -15.72
C ARG A 511 -5.50 4.97 -14.88
N GLN A 512 -5.71 6.16 -15.47
CA GLN A 512 -6.31 7.30 -14.78
C GLN A 512 -7.79 7.10 -14.40
N GLN A 513 -8.42 6.05 -14.91
CA GLN A 513 -9.81 5.67 -14.62
C GLN A 513 -9.89 4.34 -13.86
N ALA A 514 -8.77 3.78 -13.43
CA ALA A 514 -8.73 2.56 -12.65
C ALA A 514 -9.14 2.81 -11.19
N ALA A 515 -9.68 1.78 -10.55
CA ALA A 515 -9.91 1.78 -9.12
C ALA A 515 -8.58 1.94 -8.35
N PRO A 516 -8.60 2.49 -7.11
CA PRO A 516 -7.42 2.53 -6.26
C PRO A 516 -6.80 1.13 -6.10
N GLY A 517 -5.49 1.02 -6.31
CA GLY A 517 -4.75 -0.23 -6.17
C GLY A 517 -3.90 -0.27 -4.90
N ILE A 518 -3.68 -1.43 -4.32
CA ILE A 518 -2.83 -1.60 -3.14
C ILE A 518 -1.36 -1.58 -3.58
N LYS A 519 -0.60 -0.58 -3.14
CA LYS A 519 0.82 -0.42 -3.44
C LYS A 519 1.67 -1.43 -2.67
N VAL A 520 2.47 -2.22 -3.39
CA VAL A 520 3.44 -3.18 -2.83
C VAL A 520 4.82 -3.12 -3.51
N SER A 521 4.91 -2.43 -4.65
CA SER A 521 6.16 -2.22 -5.42
C SER A 521 6.73 -0.81 -5.21
N THR A 522 7.93 -0.56 -5.73
CA THR A 522 8.57 0.76 -5.66
C THR A 522 7.81 1.81 -6.46
N GLN A 523 7.21 1.43 -7.58
CA GLN A 523 6.46 2.32 -8.46
C GLN A 523 5.09 1.71 -8.80
N ALA A 524 4.05 2.04 -8.02
CA ALA A 524 2.67 1.68 -8.31
C ALA A 524 1.98 2.73 -9.20
N PHE A 525 1.01 2.28 -10.00
CA PHE A 525 0.12 3.20 -10.71
C PHE A 525 -0.81 3.94 -9.74
N GLY A 526 -1.23 5.15 -10.10
CA GLY A 526 -2.03 6.03 -9.26
C GLY A 526 -1.21 7.19 -8.69
N GLY A 527 -1.27 7.43 -7.38
CA GLY A 527 -0.71 8.63 -6.75
C GLY A 527 0.77 8.91 -6.99
N GLY A 528 1.60 7.86 -7.11
CA GLY A 528 3.05 7.96 -7.37
C GLY A 528 3.43 7.99 -8.86
N TRP A 529 2.49 7.64 -9.75
CA TRP A 529 2.69 7.62 -11.20
C TRP A 529 1.95 8.81 -11.83
N ARG A 530 2.69 9.84 -12.25
CA ARG A 530 2.12 11.13 -12.72
C ARG A 530 2.40 11.38 -14.21
N MET A 531 2.21 10.37 -15.06
CA MET A 531 2.40 10.51 -16.51
C MET A 531 1.24 11.30 -17.14
N PRO A 532 1.52 12.22 -18.07
CA PRO A 532 0.48 12.97 -18.77
C PRO A 532 -0.24 12.08 -19.78
N ILE A 533 -1.57 12.23 -19.88
CA ILE A 533 -2.39 11.52 -20.87
C ILE A 533 -2.18 12.14 -22.27
N ALA A 534 -2.33 13.47 -22.36
CA ALA A 534 -2.23 14.23 -23.62
C ALA A 534 -0.76 14.61 -23.88
N ALA A 535 0.05 13.61 -24.19
CA ALA A 535 1.47 13.77 -24.48
C ALA A 535 1.86 13.05 -25.77
N SER A 536 3.02 13.37 -26.33
CA SER A 536 3.61 12.59 -27.42
C SER A 536 3.81 11.13 -26.96
N LYS A 537 3.54 10.19 -27.85
CA LYS A 537 3.68 8.75 -27.57
C LYS A 537 5.03 8.17 -28.05
N THR A 538 5.97 9.07 -28.41
CA THR A 538 7.30 8.71 -28.96
C THR A 538 8.45 9.28 -28.15
N LEU A 539 8.23 9.65 -26.88
CA LEU A 539 9.21 10.41 -26.08
C LEU A 539 10.27 9.54 -25.37
N PHE A 540 10.11 8.21 -25.29
CA PHE A 540 11.02 7.37 -24.49
C PHE A 540 11.59 6.22 -25.30
#